data_6a8b12625176bb8ee129ff1dcd5d2a4f
#
_entry.id   6a8b12625176bb8ee129ff1dcd5d2a4f
#
_cell.length_a   1.000
_cell.length_b   1.000
_cell.length_c   1.000
_cell.angle_alpha   90.00
_cell.angle_beta   90.00
_cell.angle_gamma   90.00
#
_symmetry.space_group_name_H-M   'P 1'
#
loop_
_entity.id
_entity.type
_entity.pdbx_description
1 polymer ?
#
loop_
_entity_poly.entity_id
_entity_poly.type
_entity_poly.pdbx_seq_one_letter_code
_entity_poly.pdbx_strand_id
1 'polypeptide(L)'
;ESFARSCFSYALDCHEDLWFSSKDTISKKYDHTFKDIFQEIYEAEYKEKFEKENLIYFYTLIDDAVARIMKAEGGFIWACKNYDGDVMSDMVSSAFGSLAMMTSVLVSPKGYFEYEAAHGTVQRHYYQYLEGKQTSTNPVATIFAWSGALRKRGELDGNAELEQFADKLEQAVLTVIESGKMTKDLAAITTDTSVTVLNSLDFIKEIRKELEVI
;
A
#
# COMPACT_ATOMS: atom_id res chain seq x y z
N GLU A 1 -22.32 0.20 -4.19
CA GLU A 1 -22.43 -1.24 -3.96
C GLU A 1 -21.17 -2.01 -4.36
N SER A 2 -20.67 -1.86 -5.62
CA SER A 2 -19.47 -2.59 -6.07
C SER A 2 -18.25 -2.36 -5.21
N PHE A 3 -18.04 -1.12 -4.74
CA PHE A 3 -16.96 -0.77 -3.81
C PHE A 3 -17.09 -1.53 -2.47
N ALA A 4 -18.29 -1.58 -1.89
CA ALA A 4 -18.51 -2.32 -0.65
C ALA A 4 -18.19 -3.81 -0.83
N ARG A 5 -18.68 -4.44 -1.92
CA ARG A 5 -18.37 -5.85 -2.21
C ARG A 5 -16.87 -6.08 -2.43
N SER A 6 -16.18 -5.17 -3.11
CA SER A 6 -14.72 -5.26 -3.28
C SER A 6 -14.00 -5.20 -1.93
N CYS A 7 -14.39 -4.29 -1.03
CA CYS A 7 -13.79 -4.18 0.30
C CYS A 7 -14.01 -5.45 1.14
N PHE A 8 -15.23 -5.96 1.19
CA PHE A 8 -15.54 -7.18 1.94
C PHE A 8 -14.84 -8.41 1.37
N SER A 9 -14.80 -8.57 0.04
CA SER A 9 -14.08 -9.67 -0.59
C SER A 9 -12.59 -9.59 -0.31
N TYR A 10 -12.00 -8.41 -0.43
CA TYR A 10 -10.58 -8.21 -0.16
C TYR A 10 -10.22 -8.47 1.31
N ALA A 11 -11.08 -8.08 2.24
CA ALA A 11 -10.89 -8.36 3.67
C ALA A 11 -10.90 -9.88 3.96
N LEU A 12 -11.78 -10.64 3.31
CA LEU A 12 -11.78 -12.10 3.39
C LEU A 12 -10.53 -12.71 2.77
N ASP A 13 -10.10 -12.23 1.60
CA ASP A 13 -8.90 -12.73 0.91
C ASP A 13 -7.62 -12.49 1.73
N CYS A 14 -7.52 -11.34 2.40
CA CYS A 14 -6.40 -11.00 3.26
C CYS A 14 -6.52 -11.58 4.69
N HIS A 15 -7.68 -12.09 5.07
CA HIS A 15 -8.02 -12.52 6.42
C HIS A 15 -7.82 -11.42 7.47
N GLU A 16 -8.35 -10.22 7.19
CA GLU A 16 -8.22 -9.02 8.00
C GLU A 16 -9.59 -8.40 8.30
N ASP A 17 -9.71 -7.73 9.45
CA ASP A 17 -10.90 -6.95 9.79
C ASP A 17 -11.15 -5.85 8.77
N LEU A 18 -12.40 -5.41 8.63
CA LEU A 18 -12.77 -4.30 7.75
C LEU A 18 -13.33 -3.12 8.55
N TRP A 19 -12.63 -2.00 8.52
CA TRP A 19 -13.12 -0.73 9.03
C TRP A 19 -13.59 0.13 7.87
N PHE A 20 -14.83 0.58 7.90
CA PHE A 20 -15.32 1.60 6.97
C PHE A 20 -15.56 2.91 7.72
N SER A 21 -15.08 4.01 7.16
CA SER A 21 -15.31 5.33 7.75
C SER A 21 -15.80 6.36 6.75
N SER A 22 -16.64 7.25 7.25
CA SER A 22 -17.15 8.42 6.54
C SER A 22 -17.56 9.51 7.53
N LYS A 23 -18.05 10.65 7.07
CA LYS A 23 -18.57 11.71 7.95
C LYS A 23 -20.07 11.91 7.76
N ASP A 24 -20.86 10.88 8.02
CA ASP A 24 -22.32 10.90 7.83
C ASP A 24 -23.06 11.92 8.73
N THR A 25 -22.44 12.34 9.81
CA THR A 25 -22.95 13.42 10.66
C THR A 25 -22.95 14.79 9.98
N ILE A 26 -22.08 15.00 9.03
CA ILE A 26 -21.95 16.24 8.25
C ILE A 26 -22.49 16.06 6.84
N SER A 27 -22.01 15.07 6.12
CA SER A 27 -22.46 14.71 4.75
C SER A 27 -23.64 13.74 4.82
N LYS A 28 -24.77 14.21 5.33
CA LYS A 28 -25.95 13.38 5.66
C LYS A 28 -26.55 12.66 4.45
N LYS A 29 -26.36 13.15 3.25
CA LYS A 29 -26.91 12.52 2.05
C LYS A 29 -25.96 11.46 1.48
N TYR A 30 -24.74 11.83 1.15
CA TYR A 30 -23.81 10.93 0.46
C TYR A 30 -23.15 9.93 1.40
N ASP A 31 -22.59 10.40 2.50
CA ASP A 31 -21.87 9.54 3.44
C ASP A 31 -22.82 8.59 4.18
N HIS A 32 -24.01 9.06 4.49
CA HIS A 32 -25.06 8.21 5.06
C HIS A 32 -25.48 7.11 4.08
N THR A 33 -25.67 7.42 2.80
CA THR A 33 -25.96 6.42 1.78
C THR A 33 -24.84 5.38 1.65
N PHE A 34 -23.57 5.79 1.69
CA PHE A 34 -22.45 4.84 1.70
C PHE A 34 -22.48 3.91 2.92
N LYS A 35 -22.72 4.46 4.11
CA LYS A 35 -22.84 3.70 5.34
C LYS A 35 -23.95 2.66 5.26
N ASP A 36 -25.14 3.07 4.83
CA ASP A 36 -26.30 2.19 4.71
C ASP A 36 -26.03 1.06 3.71
N ILE A 37 -25.47 1.37 2.53
CA ILE A 37 -25.12 0.36 1.52
C ILE A 37 -24.06 -0.63 2.06
N PHE A 38 -23.04 -0.18 2.78
CA PHE A 38 -22.08 -1.08 3.40
C PHE A 38 -22.75 -2.00 4.41
N GLN A 39 -23.64 -1.47 5.26
CA GLN A 39 -24.36 -2.26 6.24
C GLN A 39 -25.31 -3.27 5.60
N GLU A 40 -26.10 -2.86 4.61
CA GLU A 40 -27.02 -3.73 3.88
C GLU A 40 -26.30 -4.90 3.20
N ILE A 41 -25.18 -4.61 2.50
CA ILE A 41 -24.38 -5.64 1.83
C ILE A 41 -23.71 -6.57 2.85
N TYR A 42 -23.18 -6.02 3.94
CA TYR A 42 -22.63 -6.84 5.02
C TYR A 42 -23.65 -7.85 5.55
N GLU A 43 -24.81 -7.36 5.98
CA GLU A 43 -25.88 -8.21 6.56
C GLU A 43 -26.39 -9.27 5.58
N ALA A 44 -26.52 -8.90 4.28
CA ALA A 44 -27.11 -9.78 3.28
C ALA A 44 -26.12 -10.79 2.68
N GLU A 45 -24.83 -10.45 2.53
CA GLU A 45 -23.90 -11.21 1.69
C GLU A 45 -22.63 -11.68 2.41
N TYR A 46 -22.19 -10.98 3.47
CA TYR A 46 -20.86 -11.19 4.06
C TYR A 46 -20.86 -11.56 5.55
N LYS A 47 -21.90 -11.28 6.31
CA LYS A 47 -21.94 -11.49 7.76
C LYS A 47 -21.57 -12.91 8.18
N GLU A 48 -22.23 -13.91 7.60
CA GLU A 48 -21.93 -15.33 7.91
C GLU A 48 -20.49 -15.72 7.58
N LYS A 49 -19.94 -15.15 6.48
CA LYS A 49 -18.56 -15.39 6.06
C LYS A 49 -17.56 -14.78 7.05
N PHE A 50 -17.79 -13.54 7.47
CA PHE A 50 -16.97 -12.85 8.46
C PHE A 50 -17.01 -13.55 9.83
N GLU A 51 -18.20 -13.93 10.30
CA GLU A 51 -18.37 -14.67 11.55
C GLU A 51 -17.63 -16.03 11.50
N LYS A 52 -17.68 -16.74 10.38
CA LYS A 52 -16.98 -18.02 10.20
C LYS A 52 -15.46 -17.87 10.29
N GLU A 53 -14.92 -16.79 9.72
CA GLU A 53 -13.47 -16.49 9.71
C GLU A 53 -13.02 -15.69 10.94
N ASN A 54 -13.93 -15.39 11.89
CA ASN A 54 -13.71 -14.54 13.06
C ASN A 54 -13.24 -13.13 12.71
N LEU A 55 -13.71 -12.57 11.60
CA LEU A 55 -13.44 -11.21 11.17
C LEU A 55 -14.54 -10.25 11.60
N ILE A 56 -14.16 -8.99 11.80
CA ILE A 56 -15.06 -7.94 12.25
C ILE A 56 -15.25 -6.89 11.14
N TYR A 57 -16.51 -6.55 10.87
CA TYR A 57 -16.85 -5.32 10.14
C TYR A 57 -17.20 -4.22 11.15
N PHE A 58 -16.58 -3.05 11.01
CA PHE A 58 -16.76 -1.93 11.92
C PHE A 58 -16.92 -0.62 11.14
N TYR A 59 -18.05 0.07 11.38
CA TYR A 59 -18.24 1.44 10.89
C TYR A 59 -17.93 2.46 11.97
N THR A 60 -17.23 3.52 11.63
CA THR A 60 -16.95 4.65 12.51
C THR A 60 -16.89 5.97 11.76
N LEU A 61 -16.98 7.09 12.47
CA LEU A 61 -16.74 8.40 11.86
C LEU A 61 -15.27 8.57 11.51
N ILE A 62 -14.97 9.27 10.40
CA ILE A 62 -13.60 9.44 9.91
C ILE A 62 -12.67 10.07 10.95
N ASP A 63 -13.13 11.04 11.71
CA ASP A 63 -12.36 11.68 12.79
C ASP A 63 -12.07 10.72 13.95
N ASP A 64 -13.00 9.83 14.29
CA ASP A 64 -12.76 8.77 15.28
C ASP A 64 -11.80 7.71 14.74
N ALA A 65 -11.92 7.34 13.44
CA ALA A 65 -10.97 6.44 12.79
C ALA A 65 -9.54 6.98 12.85
N VAL A 66 -9.33 8.26 12.57
CA VAL A 66 -8.01 8.92 12.68
C VAL A 66 -7.43 8.80 14.07
N ALA A 67 -8.26 9.03 15.10
CA ALA A 67 -7.82 8.91 16.49
C ALA A 67 -7.47 7.47 16.91
N ARG A 68 -8.13 6.48 16.29
CA ARG A 68 -7.91 5.05 16.55
C ARG A 68 -6.65 4.54 15.84
N ILE A 69 -6.47 4.89 14.58
CA ILE A 69 -5.37 4.37 13.76
C ILE A 69 -4.01 4.76 14.32
N MET A 70 -3.90 5.94 14.92
CA MET A 70 -2.65 6.40 15.57
C MET A 70 -2.23 5.55 16.78
N LYS A 71 -3.11 4.68 17.26
CA LYS A 71 -2.89 3.80 18.42
C LYS A 71 -3.08 2.32 18.09
N ALA A 72 -3.43 2.03 16.83
CA ALA A 72 -3.69 0.67 16.39
C ALA A 72 -2.39 -0.08 16.10
N GLU A 73 -2.41 -1.38 16.35
CA GLU A 73 -1.30 -2.29 16.05
C GLU A 73 -1.37 -2.85 14.62
N GLY A 74 -2.42 -2.50 13.86
CA GLY A 74 -2.71 -3.05 12.53
C GLY A 74 -3.75 -4.17 12.60
N GLY A 75 -3.76 -5.05 11.59
CA GLY A 75 -4.70 -6.18 11.52
C GLY A 75 -6.08 -5.80 10.98
N PHE A 76 -6.17 -4.79 10.15
CA PHE A 76 -7.42 -4.38 9.51
C PHE A 76 -7.19 -3.64 8.20
N ILE A 77 -8.19 -3.72 7.35
CA ILE A 77 -8.30 -2.90 6.14
C ILE A 77 -9.16 -1.69 6.46
N TRP A 78 -8.65 -0.51 6.15
CA TRP A 78 -9.40 0.73 6.32
C TRP A 78 -10.02 1.18 5.01
N ALA A 79 -11.31 0.93 4.82
CA ALA A 79 -12.07 1.39 3.66
C ALA A 79 -12.46 2.85 3.82
N CYS A 80 -12.11 3.65 2.83
CA CYS A 80 -12.40 5.08 2.75
C CYS A 80 -13.00 5.43 1.40
N LYS A 81 -13.78 6.50 1.36
CA LYS A 81 -14.14 7.14 0.09
C LYS A 81 -12.90 7.77 -0.54
N ASN A 82 -12.96 8.04 -1.85
CA ASN A 82 -11.81 8.49 -2.64
C ASN A 82 -10.97 9.60 -1.96
N TYR A 83 -11.56 10.74 -1.63
CA TYR A 83 -10.81 11.86 -1.02
C TYR A 83 -10.29 11.51 0.38
N ASP A 84 -11.12 10.87 1.20
CA ASP A 84 -10.72 10.48 2.56
C ASP A 84 -9.55 9.48 2.49
N GLY A 85 -9.60 8.52 1.59
CA GLY A 85 -8.55 7.53 1.37
C GLY A 85 -7.25 8.15 0.86
N ASP A 86 -7.32 9.07 -0.09
CA ASP A 86 -6.18 9.78 -0.65
C ASP A 86 -5.42 10.55 0.45
N VAL A 87 -6.14 11.34 1.25
CA VAL A 87 -5.52 12.10 2.34
C VAL A 87 -5.01 11.21 3.46
N MET A 88 -5.77 10.18 3.84
CA MET A 88 -5.42 9.33 4.98
C MET A 88 -4.27 8.37 4.66
N SER A 89 -4.19 7.83 3.45
CA SER A 89 -3.07 6.97 3.04
C SER A 89 -1.75 7.73 3.05
N ASP A 90 -1.73 8.96 2.53
CA ASP A 90 -0.54 9.81 2.56
C ASP A 90 -0.13 10.18 3.99
N MET A 91 -1.11 10.49 4.86
CA MET A 91 -0.84 10.82 6.26
C MET A 91 -0.22 9.62 7.00
N VAL A 92 -0.80 8.44 6.86
CA VAL A 92 -0.30 7.21 7.51
C VAL A 92 1.07 6.85 6.97
N SER A 93 1.24 6.85 5.65
CA SER A 93 2.52 6.57 5.01
C SER A 93 3.62 7.53 5.46
N SER A 94 3.32 8.81 5.55
CA SER A 94 4.28 9.84 6.03
C SER A 94 4.63 9.70 7.51
N ALA A 95 3.71 9.18 8.33
CA ALA A 95 3.95 8.96 9.75
C ALA A 95 4.87 7.77 10.04
N PHE A 96 4.85 6.75 9.17
CA PHE A 96 5.57 5.50 9.39
C PHE A 96 6.72 5.26 8.40
N GLY A 97 6.92 6.14 7.42
CA GLY A 97 7.98 5.97 6.44
C GLY A 97 8.05 7.09 5.42
N SER A 98 8.41 6.75 4.18
CA SER A 98 8.46 7.66 3.04
C SER A 98 7.33 7.37 2.07
N LEU A 99 6.66 8.41 1.59
CA LEU A 99 5.70 8.31 0.46
C LEU A 99 6.30 7.59 -0.76
N ALA A 100 7.62 7.72 -0.95
CA ALA A 100 8.32 7.04 -2.03
C ALA A 100 8.41 5.51 -1.89
N MET A 101 7.93 4.94 -0.79
CA MET A 101 7.79 3.49 -0.58
C MET A 101 6.35 3.00 -0.76
N MET A 102 5.39 3.92 -0.89
CA MET A 102 3.98 3.59 -1.00
C MET A 102 3.65 3.06 -2.39
N THR A 103 2.99 1.91 -2.44
CA THR A 103 2.43 1.32 -3.66
C THR A 103 0.93 1.51 -3.72
N SER A 104 0.38 1.44 -4.92
CA SER A 104 -1.06 1.46 -5.17
C SER A 104 -1.45 0.26 -6.01
N VAL A 105 -2.59 -0.32 -5.69
CA VAL A 105 -3.20 -1.40 -6.47
C VAL A 105 -4.65 -1.04 -6.76
N LEU A 106 -4.98 -0.87 -8.03
CA LEU A 106 -6.35 -0.69 -8.47
C LEU A 106 -6.98 -2.06 -8.75
N VAL A 107 -8.09 -2.33 -8.09
CA VAL A 107 -8.80 -3.61 -8.23
C VAL A 107 -10.21 -3.35 -8.77
N SER A 108 -10.50 -3.91 -9.94
CA SER A 108 -11.85 -3.83 -10.49
C SER A 108 -12.80 -4.82 -9.80
N PRO A 109 -14.13 -4.57 -9.81
CA PRO A 109 -15.10 -5.54 -9.28
C PRO A 109 -15.11 -6.90 -10.00
N LYS A 110 -14.42 -7.00 -11.14
CA LYS A 110 -14.27 -8.24 -11.93
C LYS A 110 -12.94 -8.97 -11.68
N GLY A 111 -12.12 -8.51 -10.72
CA GLY A 111 -10.84 -9.13 -10.38
C GLY A 111 -9.70 -8.80 -11.35
N TYR A 112 -9.75 -7.67 -12.04
CA TYR A 112 -8.58 -7.14 -12.76
C TYR A 112 -7.76 -6.26 -11.82
N PHE A 113 -6.44 -6.36 -11.92
CA PHE A 113 -5.49 -5.64 -11.05
C PHE A 113 -4.59 -4.76 -11.90
N GLU A 114 -4.34 -3.55 -11.42
CA GLU A 114 -3.32 -2.64 -11.94
C GLU A 114 -2.43 -2.20 -10.78
N TYR A 115 -1.12 -2.31 -10.94
CA TYR A 115 -0.12 -1.99 -9.93
C TYR A 115 0.65 -0.75 -10.34
N GLU A 116 0.79 0.20 -9.44
CA GLU A 116 1.52 1.43 -9.67
C GLU A 116 2.30 1.90 -8.44
N ALA A 117 3.24 2.80 -8.62
CA ALA A 117 3.79 3.57 -7.51
C ALA A 117 2.80 4.68 -7.15
N ALA A 118 2.45 4.82 -5.87
CA ALA A 118 1.44 5.78 -5.42
C ALA A 118 1.91 7.25 -5.48
N HIS A 119 3.17 7.52 -5.78
CA HIS A 119 3.72 8.87 -5.87
C HIS A 119 3.82 9.39 -7.31
N GLY A 120 3.94 10.70 -7.46
CA GLY A 120 4.08 11.36 -8.76
C GLY A 120 5.46 11.16 -9.42
N THR A 121 5.63 11.77 -10.60
CA THR A 121 6.77 11.55 -11.51
C THR A 121 8.10 12.20 -11.09
N VAL A 122 8.16 12.90 -9.97
CA VAL A 122 9.36 13.59 -9.45
C VAL A 122 10.10 14.41 -10.52
N GLN A 123 9.37 15.25 -11.25
CA GLN A 123 9.89 16.04 -12.40
C GLN A 123 11.19 16.79 -12.09
N ARG A 124 11.36 17.28 -10.85
CA ARG A 124 12.57 17.97 -10.42
C ARG A 124 13.84 17.11 -10.62
N HIS A 125 13.78 15.82 -10.33
CA HIS A 125 14.91 14.92 -10.54
C HIS A 125 15.16 14.65 -12.01
N TYR A 126 14.11 14.57 -12.83
CA TYR A 126 14.24 14.43 -14.27
C TYR A 126 14.97 15.62 -14.90
N TYR A 127 14.63 16.85 -14.53
CA TYR A 127 15.34 18.03 -15.03
C TYR A 127 16.79 18.07 -14.57
N GLN A 128 17.09 17.66 -13.35
CA GLN A 128 18.48 17.54 -12.88
C GLN A 128 19.27 16.49 -13.69
N TYR A 129 18.63 15.38 -14.02
CA TYR A 129 19.23 14.37 -14.88
C TYR A 129 19.54 14.90 -16.29
N LEU A 130 18.65 15.68 -16.88
CA LEU A 130 18.89 16.33 -18.18
C LEU A 130 20.08 17.31 -18.16
N GLU A 131 20.36 17.91 -17.01
CA GLU A 131 21.54 18.76 -16.76
C GLU A 131 22.83 17.93 -16.49
N GLY A 132 22.79 16.62 -16.60
CA GLY A 132 23.92 15.73 -16.34
C GLY A 132 24.23 15.53 -14.84
N LYS A 133 23.34 15.93 -13.95
CA LYS A 133 23.51 15.75 -12.50
C LYS A 133 23.07 14.36 -12.06
N GLN A 134 23.75 13.82 -11.07
CA GLN A 134 23.30 12.59 -10.41
C GLN A 134 22.06 12.89 -9.55
N THR A 135 21.11 11.97 -9.56
CA THR A 135 19.90 12.04 -8.76
C THR A 135 19.77 10.83 -7.84
N SER A 136 19.16 11.03 -6.68
CA SER A 136 18.84 9.97 -5.73
C SER A 136 17.31 9.85 -5.62
N THR A 137 16.68 9.47 -6.74
CA THR A 137 15.26 9.12 -6.77
C THR A 137 15.07 7.74 -6.20
N ASN A 138 14.15 7.59 -5.26
CA ASN A 138 13.85 6.31 -4.64
C ASN A 138 13.01 5.44 -5.61
N PRO A 139 13.47 4.25 -6.01
CA PRO A 139 12.75 3.37 -6.92
C PRO A 139 11.89 2.32 -6.19
N VAL A 140 11.84 2.31 -4.85
CA VAL A 140 11.25 1.21 -4.06
C VAL A 140 9.77 0.99 -4.43
N ALA A 141 8.95 2.02 -4.45
CA ALA A 141 7.54 1.88 -4.80
C ALA A 141 7.34 1.31 -6.22
N THR A 142 8.18 1.72 -7.18
CA THR A 142 8.13 1.17 -8.54
C THR A 142 8.55 -0.30 -8.56
N ILE A 143 9.58 -0.68 -7.82
CA ILE A 143 10.01 -2.08 -7.72
C ILE A 143 8.91 -2.92 -7.08
N PHE A 144 8.27 -2.44 -6.00
CA PHE A 144 7.18 -3.14 -5.32
C PHE A 144 5.90 -3.22 -6.17
N ALA A 145 5.63 -2.22 -7.00
CA ALA A 145 4.56 -2.33 -7.99
C ALA A 145 4.83 -3.46 -9.00
N TRP A 146 6.05 -3.59 -9.48
CA TRP A 146 6.45 -4.70 -10.36
C TRP A 146 6.42 -6.04 -9.65
N SER A 147 6.96 -6.17 -8.44
CA SER A 147 6.94 -7.43 -7.69
C SER A 147 5.51 -7.88 -7.39
N GLY A 148 4.63 -6.95 -6.97
CA GLY A 148 3.22 -7.23 -6.78
C GLY A 148 2.52 -7.74 -8.05
N ALA A 149 2.77 -7.09 -9.19
CA ALA A 149 2.22 -7.51 -10.48
C ALA A 149 2.74 -8.89 -10.91
N LEU A 150 4.03 -9.17 -10.70
CA LEU A 150 4.64 -10.47 -11.00
C LEU A 150 4.09 -11.58 -10.10
N ARG A 151 3.94 -11.31 -8.79
CA ARG A 151 3.31 -12.26 -7.85
C ARG A 151 1.89 -12.58 -8.28
N LYS A 152 1.08 -11.56 -8.56
CA LYS A 152 -0.29 -11.76 -9.03
C LYS A 152 -0.36 -12.52 -10.35
N ARG A 153 0.57 -12.30 -11.26
CA ARG A 153 0.66 -13.06 -12.50
C ARG A 153 1.02 -14.52 -12.22
N GLY A 154 1.95 -14.76 -11.29
CA GLY A 154 2.31 -16.10 -10.82
C GLY A 154 1.11 -16.86 -10.26
N GLU A 155 0.34 -16.23 -9.36
CA GLU A 155 -0.89 -16.79 -8.82
C GLU A 155 -1.89 -17.18 -9.92
N LEU A 156 -2.14 -16.27 -10.87
CA LEU A 156 -3.10 -16.51 -11.95
C LEU A 156 -2.68 -17.62 -12.92
N ASP A 157 -1.39 -17.80 -13.11
CA ASP A 157 -0.83 -18.83 -14.01
C ASP A 157 -0.45 -20.12 -13.27
N GLY A 158 -0.52 -20.16 -11.93
CA GLY A 158 -0.02 -21.26 -11.12
C GLY A 158 1.50 -21.42 -11.21
N ASN A 159 2.24 -20.33 -11.39
CA ASN A 159 3.69 -20.29 -11.53
C ASN A 159 4.36 -19.88 -10.22
N ALA A 160 4.61 -20.85 -9.35
CA ALA A 160 5.25 -20.64 -8.06
C ALA A 160 6.68 -20.05 -8.16
N GLU A 161 7.42 -20.31 -9.24
CA GLU A 161 8.75 -19.73 -9.42
C GLU A 161 8.69 -18.21 -9.60
N LEU A 162 7.65 -17.73 -10.30
CA LEU A 162 7.43 -16.29 -10.48
C LEU A 162 7.02 -15.60 -9.17
N GLU A 163 6.19 -16.26 -8.37
CA GLU A 163 5.82 -15.77 -7.03
C GLU A 163 7.05 -15.67 -6.12
N GLN A 164 7.86 -16.74 -6.05
CA GLN A 164 9.11 -16.75 -5.28
C GLN A 164 10.11 -15.69 -5.74
N PHE A 165 10.21 -15.44 -7.04
CA PHE A 165 11.06 -14.37 -7.57
C PHE A 165 10.59 -13.00 -7.09
N ALA A 166 9.28 -12.75 -7.09
CA ALA A 166 8.71 -11.49 -6.60
C ALA A 166 9.02 -11.28 -5.10
N ASP A 167 8.88 -12.32 -4.29
CA ASP A 167 9.20 -12.28 -2.85
C ASP A 167 10.70 -12.02 -2.61
N LYS A 168 11.58 -12.70 -3.34
CA LYS A 168 13.02 -12.47 -3.27
C LYS A 168 13.41 -11.05 -3.67
N LEU A 169 12.77 -10.50 -4.69
CA LEU A 169 13.02 -9.12 -5.12
C LEU A 169 12.66 -8.12 -4.02
N GLU A 170 11.53 -8.27 -3.36
CA GLU A 170 11.14 -7.43 -2.22
C GLU A 170 12.11 -7.60 -1.04
N GLN A 171 12.45 -8.84 -0.73
CA GLN A 171 13.41 -9.12 0.34
C GLN A 171 14.79 -8.51 0.06
N ALA A 172 15.28 -8.56 -1.16
CA ALA A 172 16.53 -7.92 -1.55
C ALA A 172 16.50 -6.39 -1.33
N VAL A 173 15.39 -5.73 -1.67
CA VAL A 173 15.21 -4.30 -1.43
C VAL A 173 15.29 -3.98 0.08
N LEU A 174 14.53 -4.72 0.88
CA LEU A 174 14.50 -4.52 2.33
C LEU A 174 15.87 -4.77 2.97
N THR A 175 16.55 -5.85 2.60
CA THR A 175 17.88 -6.19 3.10
C THR A 175 18.92 -5.09 2.78
N VAL A 176 18.88 -4.54 1.58
CA VAL A 176 19.76 -3.42 1.21
C VAL A 176 19.50 -2.19 2.07
N ILE A 177 18.23 -1.82 2.29
CA ILE A 177 17.85 -0.69 3.15
C ILE A 177 18.29 -0.95 4.60
N GLU A 178 18.00 -2.11 5.14
CA GLU A 178 18.35 -2.51 6.51
C GLU A 178 19.86 -2.58 6.74
N SER A 179 20.64 -2.85 5.69
CA SER A 179 22.11 -2.77 5.74
C SER A 179 22.66 -1.34 5.80
N GLY A 180 21.78 -0.32 5.83
CA GLY A 180 22.14 1.09 5.86
C GLY A 180 22.44 1.69 4.49
N LYS A 181 22.23 0.99 3.38
CA LYS A 181 22.39 1.50 2.02
C LYS A 181 21.05 1.97 1.48
N MET A 182 20.90 3.26 1.25
CA MET A 182 19.61 3.83 0.91
C MET A 182 19.68 5.10 0.07
N THR A 183 18.57 5.50 -0.49
CA THR A 183 18.40 6.77 -1.20
C THR A 183 18.34 7.95 -0.22
N LYS A 184 18.52 9.16 -0.74
CA LYS A 184 18.62 10.38 0.07
C LYS A 184 17.38 10.68 0.91
N ASP A 185 16.19 10.35 0.42
CA ASP A 185 14.92 10.56 1.11
C ASP A 185 14.82 9.65 2.35
N LEU A 186 15.18 8.37 2.22
CA LEU A 186 15.22 7.43 3.35
C LEU A 186 16.29 7.80 4.36
N ALA A 187 17.47 8.21 3.90
CA ALA A 187 18.55 8.67 4.77
C ALA A 187 18.18 9.93 5.57
N ALA A 188 17.22 10.72 5.08
CA ALA A 188 16.76 11.93 5.79
C ALA A 188 15.79 11.63 6.94
N ILE A 189 15.16 10.47 6.95
CA ILE A 189 14.15 10.09 7.97
C ILE A 189 14.60 8.97 8.90
N THR A 190 15.66 8.24 8.55
CA THR A 190 16.18 7.17 9.41
C THR A 190 16.80 7.71 10.68
N THR A 191 16.71 6.95 11.76
CA THR A 191 17.41 7.21 13.02
C THR A 191 18.82 6.63 13.05
N ASP A 192 19.17 5.77 12.10
CA ASP A 192 20.53 5.22 11.97
C ASP A 192 21.48 6.31 11.45
N THR A 193 22.59 6.46 12.13
CA THR A 193 23.66 7.43 11.79
C THR A 193 24.74 6.84 10.89
N SER A 194 24.71 5.53 10.65
CA SER A 194 25.73 4.77 9.91
C SER A 194 25.31 4.46 8.48
N VAL A 195 24.57 5.37 7.83
CA VAL A 195 23.99 5.09 6.51
C VAL A 195 24.90 5.55 5.36
N THR A 196 24.85 4.80 4.26
CA THR A 196 25.45 5.15 2.97
C THR A 196 24.38 5.63 2.01
N VAL A 197 24.42 6.92 1.68
CA VAL A 197 23.51 7.51 0.71
C VAL A 197 23.93 7.14 -0.71
N LEU A 198 23.03 6.50 -1.45
CA LEU A 198 23.25 6.08 -2.82
C LEU A 198 22.44 6.93 -3.80
N ASN A 199 22.96 7.13 -5.01
CA ASN A 199 22.13 7.57 -6.14
C ASN A 199 21.22 6.43 -6.64
N SER A 200 20.25 6.77 -7.46
CA SER A 200 19.26 5.79 -7.94
C SER A 200 19.87 4.57 -8.60
N LEU A 201 20.87 4.76 -9.47
CA LEU A 201 21.49 3.69 -10.20
C LEU A 201 22.30 2.75 -9.30
N ASP A 202 23.07 3.30 -8.38
CA ASP A 202 23.90 2.51 -7.49
C ASP A 202 23.03 1.77 -6.44
N PHE A 203 21.92 2.35 -6.02
CA PHE A 203 20.95 1.66 -5.18
C PHE A 203 20.34 0.44 -5.90
N ILE A 204 19.93 0.59 -7.16
CA ILE A 204 19.43 -0.54 -7.97
C ILE A 204 20.51 -1.63 -8.15
N LYS A 205 21.78 -1.23 -8.34
CA LYS A 205 22.90 -2.20 -8.45
C LYS A 205 23.11 -2.99 -7.15
N GLU A 206 22.98 -2.35 -6.00
CA GLU A 206 23.09 -3.05 -4.71
C GLU A 206 21.92 -4.03 -4.52
N ILE A 207 20.69 -3.64 -4.86
CA ILE A 207 19.53 -4.55 -4.86
C ILE A 207 19.78 -5.76 -5.76
N ARG A 208 20.30 -5.53 -6.97
CA ARG A 208 20.63 -6.62 -7.89
C ARG A 208 21.66 -7.60 -7.30
N LYS A 209 22.73 -7.10 -6.68
CA LYS A 209 23.74 -7.94 -6.04
C LYS A 209 23.12 -8.79 -4.93
N GLU A 210 22.26 -8.20 -4.11
CA GLU A 210 21.57 -8.92 -3.04
C GLU A 210 20.66 -10.00 -3.59
N LEU A 211 19.88 -9.68 -4.63
CA LEU A 211 18.99 -10.64 -5.31
C LEU A 211 19.75 -11.84 -5.91
N GLU A 212 21.00 -11.67 -6.34
CA GLU A 212 21.84 -12.75 -6.87
C GLU A 212 22.37 -13.69 -5.76
N VAL A 213 22.26 -13.30 -4.49
CA VAL A 213 22.77 -14.07 -3.34
C VAL A 213 21.67 -14.86 -2.64
N ILE A 214 20.44 -14.35 -2.63
CA ILE A 214 19.27 -14.99 -1.97
C ILE A 214 18.46 -15.83 -2.97
#